data_ad2378f897659ebb779b97b8d550b1e0
#
_entry.id   ad2378f897659ebb779b97b8d550b1e0
#
_cell.length_a   1.000
_cell.length_b   1.000
_cell.length_c   1.000
_cell.angle_alpha   90.00
_cell.angle_beta   90.00
_cell.angle_gamma   90.00
#
_symmetry.space_group_name_H-M   'P 1'
#
loop_
_entity.id
_entity.type
_entity.pdbx_description
1 polymer ?
#
loop_
_entity_poly.entity_id
_entity_poly.type
_entity_poly.pdbx_seq_one_letter_code
_entity_poly.pdbx_strand_id
1 'polypeptide(L)'
;MERDLTTGSVFKTVIYFSLPYLLSYFLQTLYGMADLFIVGQFGGVSSTTAVSIGSQIMHMLTVMIVGLAMGATVMIGRCIGAKDYKKASETIGNTATMFMGIAIILMIVLLAAVRPIVSVMSTPVEAVEGTIRYLTICFIGIPFITAYNIISAIFRGIGDSKSPMYFIAVACAANIGLDYLFIGVMGLDAAGAALGTTIAQAVSVIVSLTVIIKKGTGIKLRRSDLRPKRHTMKNILKVGVPVALQDGFIQISFIAITIFANQRGLNDAAAVGIVEKIIGILFLVPSSMLSTISALASQNIGAGKHDRARLTLRYVLYMTVGYGLAAATIVQFLSVPFVGLFTNDGAVQILGGQYLRSYAWDCVFAGVHFCLSGYFYAYGLSIVSFVHNSISIVCARIPLSYYAATHFPDTLFPMGCASPAGSMVSIVICVGVFVWMNKHTEKYMERT
;
A
#
# COMPACT_ATOMS: atom_id res chain seq x y z
N MET A 1 -6.70 20.44 11.79
CA MET A 1 -5.89 21.67 11.71
C MET A 1 -5.03 21.58 10.48
N GLU A 2 -5.26 22.45 9.52
CA GLU A 2 -4.35 22.58 8.38
C GLU A 2 -2.94 22.90 8.89
N ARG A 3 -1.97 22.09 8.51
CA ARG A 3 -0.57 22.42 8.71
C ARG A 3 0.01 22.85 7.38
N ASP A 4 0.48 24.09 7.32
CA ASP A 4 1.21 24.59 6.15
C ASP A 4 2.54 23.81 6.01
N LEU A 5 2.56 22.87 5.08
CA LEU A 5 3.74 22.05 4.80
C LEU A 5 4.76 22.79 3.89
N THR A 6 4.42 24.01 3.48
CA THR A 6 5.26 24.84 2.58
C THR A 6 6.19 25.77 3.32
N THR A 7 6.20 25.76 4.67
CA THR A 7 7.00 26.64 5.53
C THR A 7 7.82 25.85 6.55
N GLY A 8 8.74 26.51 7.24
CA GLY A 8 9.56 25.92 8.31
C GLY A 8 10.65 24.94 7.80
N SER A 9 11.22 24.15 8.72
CA SER A 9 12.27 23.17 8.43
C SER A 9 11.70 21.96 7.66
N VAL A 10 12.24 21.69 6.47
CA VAL A 10 11.83 20.55 5.64
C VAL A 10 12.08 19.22 6.36
N PHE A 11 13.25 19.04 6.97
CA PHE A 11 13.60 17.83 7.70
C PHE A 11 12.61 17.50 8.83
N LYS A 12 12.31 18.50 9.68
CA LYS A 12 11.33 18.33 10.76
C LYS A 12 9.92 18.02 10.20
N THR A 13 9.56 18.65 9.09
CA THR A 13 8.26 18.42 8.44
C THR A 13 8.15 17.01 7.90
N VAL A 14 9.22 16.48 7.28
CA VAL A 14 9.26 15.08 6.79
C VAL A 14 9.08 14.11 7.94
N ILE A 15 9.87 14.20 9.02
CA ILE A 15 9.75 13.30 10.17
C ILE A 15 8.36 13.37 10.79
N TYR A 16 7.86 14.59 11.05
CA TYR A 16 6.57 14.77 11.69
C TYR A 16 5.40 14.21 10.88
N PHE A 17 5.50 14.25 9.55
CA PHE A 17 4.48 13.77 8.65
C PHE A 17 4.61 12.27 8.37
N SER A 18 5.83 11.75 8.24
CA SER A 18 6.08 10.34 7.93
C SER A 18 5.81 9.39 9.09
N LEU A 19 6.04 9.82 10.35
CA LEU A 19 5.88 8.96 11.51
C LEU A 19 4.42 8.47 11.71
N PRO A 20 3.38 9.33 11.64
CA PRO A 20 2.00 8.86 11.67
C PRO A 20 1.64 7.95 10.48
N TYR A 21 2.24 8.18 9.30
CA TYR A 21 2.07 7.29 8.15
C TYR A 21 2.65 5.91 8.40
N LEU A 22 3.88 5.86 8.90
CA LEU A 22 4.54 4.61 9.25
C LEU A 22 3.71 3.82 10.27
N LEU A 23 3.21 4.50 11.31
CA LEU A 23 2.36 3.87 12.31
C LEU A 23 1.02 3.41 11.72
N SER A 24 0.44 4.15 10.77
CA SER A 24 -0.77 3.72 10.06
C SER A 24 -0.55 2.43 9.29
N TYR A 25 0.56 2.31 8.55
CA TYR A 25 0.90 1.09 7.81
C TYR A 25 1.21 -0.07 8.75
N PHE A 26 1.91 0.18 9.86
CA PHE A 26 2.18 -0.82 10.88
C PHE A 26 0.86 -1.37 11.48
N LEU A 27 -0.06 -0.50 11.84
CA LEU A 27 -1.37 -0.90 12.39
C LEU A 27 -2.20 -1.69 11.35
N GLN A 28 -2.13 -1.34 10.07
CA GLN A 28 -2.77 -2.11 9.00
C GLN A 28 -2.17 -3.51 8.87
N THR A 29 -0.85 -3.64 8.95
CA THR A 29 -0.18 -4.94 8.93
C THR A 29 -0.54 -5.76 10.17
N LEU A 30 -0.57 -5.12 11.35
CA LEU A 30 -0.88 -5.76 12.61
C LEU A 30 -2.30 -6.35 12.62
N TYR A 31 -3.29 -5.57 12.15
CA TYR A 31 -4.66 -6.07 12.16
C TYR A 31 -4.85 -7.24 11.18
N GLY A 32 -4.24 -7.20 9.99
CA GLY A 32 -4.28 -8.33 9.06
C GLY A 32 -3.58 -9.59 9.58
N MET A 33 -2.55 -9.44 10.42
CA MET A 33 -1.92 -10.58 11.11
C MET A 33 -2.80 -11.10 12.27
N ALA A 34 -3.49 -10.21 12.98
CA ALA A 34 -4.37 -10.57 14.09
C ALA A 34 -5.55 -11.42 13.60
N ASP A 35 -6.19 -11.08 12.47
CA ASP A 35 -7.26 -11.89 11.87
C ASP A 35 -6.82 -13.35 11.69
N LEU A 36 -5.65 -13.56 11.05
CA LEU A 36 -5.12 -14.91 10.81
C LEU A 36 -4.75 -15.62 12.11
N PHE A 37 -4.20 -14.90 13.07
CA PHE A 37 -3.85 -15.48 14.38
C PHE A 37 -5.08 -15.94 15.15
N ILE A 38 -6.12 -15.11 15.22
CA ILE A 38 -7.35 -15.42 15.97
C ILE A 38 -8.08 -16.57 15.30
N VAL A 39 -8.21 -16.57 13.97
CA VAL A 39 -8.80 -17.69 13.23
C VAL A 39 -7.99 -18.96 13.44
N GLY A 40 -6.67 -18.89 13.47
CA GLY A 40 -5.80 -20.05 13.73
C GLY A 40 -5.94 -20.62 15.15
N GLN A 41 -6.32 -19.81 16.14
CA GLN A 41 -6.51 -20.25 17.52
C GLN A 41 -7.88 -20.91 17.76
N PHE A 42 -8.93 -20.40 17.15
CA PHE A 42 -10.31 -20.80 17.44
C PHE A 42 -10.97 -21.57 16.28
N GLY A 43 -10.50 -21.38 15.03
CA GLY A 43 -11.02 -22.03 13.84
C GLY A 43 -10.24 -23.28 13.45
N GLY A 44 -10.80 -24.06 12.54
CA GLY A 44 -10.13 -25.22 11.95
C GLY A 44 -9.18 -24.81 10.81
N VAL A 45 -8.40 -25.80 10.32
CA VAL A 45 -7.47 -25.62 9.18
C VAL A 45 -8.19 -25.07 7.93
N SER A 46 -9.39 -25.57 7.65
CA SER A 46 -10.22 -25.12 6.53
C SER A 46 -10.57 -23.63 6.65
N SER A 47 -10.96 -23.14 7.85
CA SER A 47 -11.28 -21.74 8.11
C SER A 47 -10.06 -20.84 8.00
N THR A 48 -8.91 -21.29 8.52
CA THR A 48 -7.65 -20.56 8.41
C THR A 48 -7.21 -20.44 6.95
N THR A 49 -7.35 -21.49 6.16
CA THR A 49 -7.06 -21.49 4.72
C THR A 49 -7.99 -20.54 3.98
N ALA A 50 -9.30 -20.57 4.30
CA ALA A 50 -10.29 -19.69 3.69
C ALA A 50 -9.97 -18.20 3.94
N VAL A 51 -9.64 -17.83 5.19
CA VAL A 51 -9.26 -16.46 5.56
C VAL A 51 -7.93 -16.07 4.90
N SER A 52 -6.96 -16.98 4.83
CA SER A 52 -5.66 -16.70 4.19
C SER A 52 -5.81 -16.36 2.71
N ILE A 53 -6.58 -17.16 1.95
CA ILE A 53 -6.84 -16.92 0.53
C ILE A 53 -7.68 -15.67 0.34
N GLY A 54 -8.76 -15.52 1.14
CA GLY A 54 -9.63 -14.36 1.05
C GLY A 54 -8.92 -13.05 1.39
N SER A 55 -8.10 -13.04 2.42
CA SER A 55 -7.33 -11.85 2.82
C SER A 55 -6.29 -11.43 1.79
N GLN A 56 -5.69 -12.37 1.06
CA GLN A 56 -4.76 -12.07 -0.04
C GLN A 56 -5.47 -11.31 -1.17
N ILE A 57 -6.69 -11.73 -1.54
CA ILE A 57 -7.51 -11.03 -2.54
C ILE A 57 -7.90 -9.64 -2.04
N MET A 58 -8.35 -9.54 -0.79
CA MET A 58 -8.73 -8.26 -0.17
C MET A 58 -7.53 -7.31 -0.05
N HIS A 59 -6.34 -7.83 0.24
CA HIS A 59 -5.11 -7.05 0.28
C HIS A 59 -4.81 -6.43 -1.08
N MET A 60 -4.85 -7.22 -2.16
CA MET A 60 -4.64 -6.73 -3.53
C MET A 60 -5.65 -5.63 -3.90
N LEU A 61 -6.94 -5.82 -3.60
CA LEU A 61 -7.97 -4.81 -3.84
C LEU A 61 -7.73 -3.53 -3.02
N THR A 62 -7.35 -3.68 -1.75
CA THR A 62 -7.11 -2.55 -0.84
C THR A 62 -5.92 -1.71 -1.33
N VAL A 63 -4.79 -2.32 -1.70
CA VAL A 63 -3.64 -1.56 -2.20
C VAL A 63 -3.97 -0.82 -3.50
N MET A 64 -4.77 -1.42 -4.39
CA MET A 64 -5.24 -0.75 -5.61
C MET A 64 -6.16 0.44 -5.30
N ILE A 65 -7.05 0.32 -4.31
CA ILE A 65 -7.91 1.43 -3.84
C ILE A 65 -7.04 2.55 -3.24
N VAL A 66 -6.04 2.21 -2.43
CA VAL A 66 -5.07 3.18 -1.86
C VAL A 66 -4.30 3.89 -2.97
N GLY A 67 -3.80 3.14 -3.96
CA GLY A 67 -3.12 3.69 -5.13
C GLY A 67 -4.01 4.65 -5.91
N LEU A 68 -5.26 4.26 -6.14
CA LEU A 68 -6.23 5.11 -6.82
C LEU A 68 -6.53 6.40 -6.01
N ALA A 69 -6.65 6.29 -4.68
CA ALA A 69 -6.87 7.42 -3.77
C ALA A 69 -5.66 8.38 -3.69
N MET A 70 -4.44 7.94 -4.07
CA MET A 70 -3.26 8.80 -4.14
C MET A 70 -3.48 9.97 -5.11
N GLY A 71 -4.27 9.78 -6.18
CA GLY A 71 -4.66 10.85 -7.08
C GLY A 71 -5.39 12.00 -6.37
N ALA A 72 -6.27 11.69 -5.43
CA ALA A 72 -6.95 12.69 -4.60
C ALA A 72 -5.96 13.40 -3.66
N THR A 73 -5.07 12.67 -2.98
CA THR A 73 -4.03 13.26 -2.10
C THR A 73 -3.20 14.30 -2.85
N VAL A 74 -2.73 13.95 -4.05
CA VAL A 74 -1.89 14.83 -4.88
C VAL A 74 -2.65 16.07 -5.34
N MET A 75 -3.87 15.89 -5.88
CA MET A 75 -4.66 17.01 -6.40
C MET A 75 -5.12 17.97 -5.30
N ILE A 76 -5.55 17.44 -4.16
CA ILE A 76 -5.92 18.25 -3.00
C ILE A 76 -4.68 18.98 -2.48
N GLY A 77 -3.54 18.28 -2.33
CA GLY A 77 -2.29 18.87 -1.87
C GLY A 77 -1.85 20.06 -2.73
N ARG A 78 -1.94 19.95 -4.07
CA ARG A 78 -1.66 21.07 -4.97
C ARG A 78 -2.60 22.25 -4.75
N CYS A 79 -3.90 22.00 -4.63
CA CYS A 79 -4.87 23.07 -4.39
C CYS A 79 -4.62 23.78 -3.05
N ILE A 80 -4.28 23.04 -2.01
CA ILE A 80 -3.93 23.60 -0.69
C ILE A 80 -2.66 24.43 -0.78
N GLY A 81 -1.62 23.91 -1.42
CA GLY A 81 -0.37 24.64 -1.64
C GLY A 81 -0.57 25.96 -2.40
N ALA A 82 -1.43 25.94 -3.43
CA ALA A 82 -1.84 27.12 -4.20
C ALA A 82 -2.78 28.06 -3.44
N LYS A 83 -3.23 27.69 -2.24
CA LYS A 83 -4.26 28.40 -1.46
C LYS A 83 -5.62 28.56 -2.20
N ASP A 84 -5.87 27.70 -3.19
CA ASP A 84 -7.13 27.64 -3.92
C ASP A 84 -8.12 26.71 -3.18
N TYR A 85 -8.68 27.21 -2.09
CA TYR A 85 -9.62 26.43 -1.25
C TYR A 85 -10.93 26.10 -1.95
N LYS A 86 -11.33 26.89 -2.96
CA LYS A 86 -12.52 26.61 -3.76
C LYS A 86 -12.29 25.35 -4.63
N LYS A 87 -11.15 25.28 -5.30
CA LYS A 87 -10.78 24.12 -6.11
C LYS A 87 -10.47 22.89 -5.22
N ALA A 88 -9.91 23.11 -4.03
CA ALA A 88 -9.72 22.05 -3.04
C ALA A 88 -11.06 21.45 -2.59
N SER A 89 -12.05 22.28 -2.24
CA SER A 89 -13.41 21.85 -1.88
C SER A 89 -14.07 21.06 -3.00
N GLU A 90 -13.98 21.55 -4.24
CA GLU A 90 -14.48 20.86 -5.43
C GLU A 90 -13.79 19.51 -5.64
N THR A 91 -12.45 19.45 -5.47
CA THR A 91 -11.68 18.21 -5.61
C THR A 91 -12.10 17.19 -4.57
N ILE A 92 -12.27 17.61 -3.30
CA ILE A 92 -12.74 16.75 -2.21
C ILE A 92 -14.13 16.20 -2.50
N GLY A 93 -15.07 17.05 -2.91
CA GLY A 93 -16.44 16.64 -3.22
C GLY A 93 -16.49 15.66 -4.39
N ASN A 94 -15.77 15.95 -5.47
CA ASN A 94 -15.68 15.06 -6.63
C ASN A 94 -14.98 13.74 -6.30
N THR A 95 -13.97 13.74 -5.42
CA THR A 95 -13.33 12.53 -4.91
C THR A 95 -14.38 11.65 -4.21
N ALA A 96 -15.12 12.20 -3.26
CA ALA A 96 -16.13 11.44 -2.52
C ALA A 96 -17.19 10.84 -3.48
N THR A 97 -17.76 11.62 -4.38
CA THR A 97 -18.81 11.15 -5.30
C THR A 97 -18.29 10.10 -6.28
N MET A 98 -17.13 10.33 -6.89
CA MET A 98 -16.54 9.43 -7.88
C MET A 98 -16.17 8.07 -7.27
N PHE A 99 -15.46 8.09 -6.15
CA PHE A 99 -14.98 6.84 -5.53
C PHE A 99 -16.11 6.05 -4.89
N MET A 100 -17.12 6.69 -4.30
CA MET A 100 -18.29 5.97 -3.82
C MET A 100 -19.06 5.30 -4.97
N GLY A 101 -19.16 5.96 -6.12
CA GLY A 101 -19.70 5.35 -7.33
C GLY A 101 -18.87 4.15 -7.82
N ILE A 102 -17.55 4.29 -7.86
CA ILE A 102 -16.62 3.19 -8.20
C ILE A 102 -16.75 2.05 -7.19
N ALA A 103 -16.83 2.34 -5.90
CA ALA A 103 -16.94 1.33 -4.85
C ALA A 103 -18.22 0.49 -4.96
N ILE A 104 -19.34 1.12 -5.28
CA ILE A 104 -20.62 0.43 -5.49
C ILE A 104 -20.54 -0.47 -6.74
N ILE A 105 -20.02 0.05 -7.86
CA ILE A 105 -19.83 -0.74 -9.07
C ILE A 105 -18.90 -1.91 -8.81
N LEU A 106 -17.77 -1.67 -8.16
CA LEU A 106 -16.79 -2.71 -7.81
C LEU A 106 -17.41 -3.78 -6.90
N MET A 107 -18.16 -3.38 -5.88
CA MET A 107 -18.90 -4.29 -5.00
C MET A 107 -19.81 -5.20 -5.80
N ILE A 108 -20.64 -4.65 -6.70
CA ILE A 108 -21.58 -5.43 -7.52
C ILE A 108 -20.84 -6.42 -8.43
N VAL A 109 -19.79 -5.95 -9.11
CA VAL A 109 -18.98 -6.79 -10.02
C VAL A 109 -18.30 -7.92 -9.25
N LEU A 110 -17.71 -7.64 -8.09
CA LEU A 110 -17.01 -8.65 -7.29
C LEU A 110 -17.97 -9.65 -6.65
N LEU A 111 -19.15 -9.22 -6.20
CA LEU A 111 -20.18 -10.12 -5.71
C LEU A 111 -20.67 -11.09 -6.81
N ALA A 112 -20.82 -10.59 -8.04
CA ALA A 112 -21.16 -11.45 -9.18
C ALA A 112 -20.02 -12.40 -9.57
N ALA A 113 -18.76 -11.99 -9.33
CA ALA A 113 -17.56 -12.75 -9.71
C ALA A 113 -16.98 -13.60 -8.57
N VAL A 114 -17.58 -13.65 -7.38
CA VAL A 114 -16.99 -14.33 -6.21
C VAL A 114 -16.62 -15.79 -6.48
N ARG A 115 -17.51 -16.57 -7.11
CA ARG A 115 -17.26 -17.97 -7.44
C ARG A 115 -16.16 -18.17 -8.48
N PRO A 116 -16.15 -17.47 -9.62
CA PRO A 116 -15.02 -17.47 -10.56
C PRO A 116 -13.68 -17.10 -9.90
N ILE A 117 -13.64 -16.07 -9.02
CA ILE A 117 -12.43 -15.67 -8.31
C ILE A 117 -11.90 -16.82 -7.44
N VAL A 118 -12.75 -17.45 -6.64
CA VAL A 118 -12.36 -18.59 -5.78
C VAL A 118 -11.86 -19.77 -6.60
N SER A 119 -12.46 -20.03 -7.76
CA SER A 119 -12.01 -21.07 -8.69
C SER A 119 -10.64 -20.78 -9.27
N VAL A 120 -10.38 -19.56 -9.74
CA VAL A 120 -9.07 -19.12 -10.26
C VAL A 120 -7.96 -19.23 -9.21
N MET A 121 -8.29 -19.02 -7.94
CA MET A 121 -7.34 -19.16 -6.83
C MET A 121 -6.99 -20.62 -6.49
N SER A 122 -7.57 -21.60 -7.19
CA SER A 122 -7.35 -23.03 -6.93
C SER A 122 -7.56 -23.40 -5.46
N THR A 123 -8.61 -22.84 -4.86
CA THR A 123 -8.93 -23.01 -3.43
C THR A 123 -9.22 -24.49 -3.13
N PRO A 124 -8.61 -25.09 -2.10
CA PRO A 124 -8.92 -26.46 -1.67
C PRO A 124 -10.42 -26.63 -1.41
N VAL A 125 -10.97 -27.80 -1.79
CA VAL A 125 -12.42 -28.08 -1.75
C VAL A 125 -13.02 -27.78 -0.37
N GLU A 126 -12.29 -28.14 0.69
CA GLU A 126 -12.70 -27.96 2.08
C GLU A 126 -12.80 -26.49 2.51
N ALA A 127 -12.06 -25.61 1.80
CA ALA A 127 -12.01 -24.17 2.10
C ALA A 127 -12.89 -23.32 1.16
N VAL A 128 -13.42 -23.88 0.06
CA VAL A 128 -14.18 -23.13 -0.96
C VAL A 128 -15.36 -22.36 -0.35
N GLU A 129 -16.20 -23.04 0.41
CA GLU A 129 -17.41 -22.41 0.98
C GLU A 129 -17.05 -21.32 1.99
N GLY A 130 -16.03 -21.57 2.84
CA GLY A 130 -15.51 -20.56 3.78
C GLY A 130 -14.96 -19.34 3.06
N THR A 131 -14.20 -19.55 1.96
CA THR A 131 -13.63 -18.46 1.15
C THR A 131 -14.72 -17.64 0.45
N ILE A 132 -15.75 -18.30 -0.10
CA ILE A 132 -16.90 -17.61 -0.71
C ILE A 132 -17.62 -16.74 0.32
N ARG A 133 -17.91 -17.29 1.52
CA ARG A 133 -18.55 -16.51 2.61
C ARG A 133 -17.70 -15.34 3.05
N TYR A 134 -16.41 -15.56 3.28
CA TYR A 134 -15.45 -14.52 3.65
C TYR A 134 -15.44 -13.39 2.60
N LEU A 135 -15.23 -13.73 1.33
CA LEU A 135 -15.16 -12.74 0.27
C LEU A 135 -16.49 -12.02 0.04
N THR A 136 -17.62 -12.73 0.13
CA THR A 136 -18.94 -12.10 -0.02
C THR A 136 -19.15 -11.01 1.03
N ILE A 137 -18.83 -11.26 2.29
CA ILE A 137 -18.96 -10.28 3.37
C ILE A 137 -17.98 -9.12 3.17
N CYS A 138 -16.73 -9.41 2.84
CA CYS A 138 -15.72 -8.39 2.58
C CYS A 138 -16.06 -7.53 1.35
N PHE A 139 -16.63 -8.12 0.28
CA PHE A 139 -17.04 -7.37 -0.90
C PHE A 139 -18.21 -6.42 -0.61
N ILE A 140 -19.16 -6.83 0.25
CA ILE A 140 -20.18 -5.92 0.78
C ILE A 140 -19.55 -4.78 1.58
N GLY A 141 -18.41 -5.02 2.22
CA GLY A 141 -17.60 -4.04 2.95
C GLY A 141 -16.79 -3.06 2.10
N ILE A 142 -16.64 -3.27 0.78
CA ILE A 142 -15.83 -2.42 -0.10
C ILE A 142 -16.20 -0.93 -0.04
N PRO A 143 -17.47 -0.52 0.03
CA PRO A 143 -17.81 0.89 0.21
C PRO A 143 -17.21 1.52 1.47
N PHE A 144 -17.15 0.78 2.59
CA PHE A 144 -16.55 1.27 3.84
C PHE A 144 -15.03 1.34 3.73
N ILE A 145 -14.38 0.32 3.16
CA ILE A 145 -12.92 0.31 2.90
C ILE A 145 -12.56 1.48 1.99
N THR A 146 -13.32 1.71 0.94
CA THR A 146 -13.10 2.83 0.02
C THR A 146 -13.31 4.17 0.71
N ALA A 147 -14.40 4.33 1.47
CA ALA A 147 -14.70 5.56 2.21
C ALA A 147 -13.57 5.91 3.19
N TYR A 148 -13.07 4.93 3.97
CA TYR A 148 -11.93 5.14 4.87
C TYR A 148 -10.69 5.62 4.10
N ASN A 149 -10.34 4.96 3.00
CA ASN A 149 -9.15 5.31 2.22
C ASN A 149 -9.25 6.68 1.55
N ILE A 150 -10.45 7.06 1.09
CA ILE A 150 -10.71 8.40 0.54
C ILE A 150 -10.57 9.47 1.64
N ILE A 151 -11.19 9.26 2.79
CA ILE A 151 -11.11 10.20 3.91
C ILE A 151 -9.64 10.36 4.32
N SER A 152 -8.92 9.26 4.43
CA SER A 152 -7.49 9.28 4.71
C SER A 152 -6.69 10.04 3.66
N ALA A 153 -6.98 9.84 2.36
CA ALA A 153 -6.34 10.56 1.26
C ALA A 153 -6.63 12.07 1.29
N ILE A 154 -7.84 12.46 1.64
CA ILE A 154 -8.24 13.87 1.81
C ILE A 154 -7.44 14.52 2.94
N PHE A 155 -7.40 13.90 4.13
CA PHE A 155 -6.64 14.42 5.27
C PHE A 155 -5.14 14.55 4.95
N ARG A 156 -4.57 13.57 4.28
CA ARG A 156 -3.17 13.58 3.83
C ARG A 156 -2.90 14.71 2.85
N GLY A 157 -3.80 14.94 1.89
CA GLY A 157 -3.72 16.04 0.93
C GLY A 157 -3.80 17.41 1.61
N ILE A 158 -4.62 17.57 2.63
CA ILE A 158 -4.73 18.79 3.44
C ILE A 158 -3.49 19.01 4.32
N GLY A 159 -2.67 17.99 4.56
CA GLY A 159 -1.46 18.09 5.39
C GLY A 159 -1.60 17.49 6.78
N ASP A 160 -2.66 16.72 7.03
CA ASP A 160 -2.89 16.01 8.28
C ASP A 160 -2.66 14.50 8.11
N SER A 161 -1.52 14.02 8.58
CA SER A 161 -1.20 12.58 8.62
C SER A 161 -1.62 11.90 9.93
N LYS A 162 -1.93 12.68 10.97
CA LYS A 162 -2.27 12.15 12.30
C LYS A 162 -3.71 11.63 12.36
N SER A 163 -4.66 12.35 11.79
CA SER A 163 -6.07 11.94 11.83
C SER A 163 -6.30 10.57 11.20
N PRO A 164 -5.77 10.24 9.99
CA PRO A 164 -5.84 8.89 9.44
C PRO A 164 -5.22 7.82 10.34
N MET A 165 -4.12 8.12 11.02
CA MET A 165 -3.50 7.20 11.98
C MET A 165 -4.45 6.86 13.15
N TYR A 166 -5.14 7.86 13.70
CA TYR A 166 -6.11 7.61 14.76
C TYR A 166 -7.32 6.81 14.27
N PHE A 167 -7.78 7.07 13.04
CA PHE A 167 -8.89 6.32 12.45
C PHE A 167 -8.56 4.84 12.26
N ILE A 168 -7.34 4.53 11.79
CA ILE A 168 -6.92 3.13 11.65
C ILE A 168 -6.63 2.48 12.99
N ALA A 169 -6.15 3.22 14.00
CA ALA A 169 -5.96 2.67 15.34
C ALA A 169 -7.30 2.24 15.96
N VAL A 170 -8.36 3.03 15.78
CA VAL A 170 -9.71 2.66 16.20
C VAL A 170 -10.20 1.43 15.43
N ALA A 171 -10.00 1.39 14.10
CA ALA A 171 -10.36 0.22 13.30
C ALA A 171 -9.63 -1.04 13.76
N CYS A 172 -8.33 -0.95 14.01
CA CYS A 172 -7.51 -2.07 14.48
C CYS A 172 -8.01 -2.62 15.84
N ALA A 173 -8.26 -1.72 16.81
CA ALA A 173 -8.78 -2.12 18.11
C ALA A 173 -10.19 -2.75 18.01
N ALA A 174 -11.05 -2.16 17.19
CA ALA A 174 -12.41 -2.69 16.95
C ALA A 174 -12.35 -4.06 16.25
N ASN A 175 -11.50 -4.22 15.23
CA ASN A 175 -11.34 -5.48 14.51
C ASN A 175 -10.89 -6.60 15.45
N ILE A 176 -9.80 -6.41 16.21
CA ILE A 176 -9.31 -7.42 17.15
C ILE A 176 -10.41 -7.83 18.15
N GLY A 177 -11.13 -6.85 18.72
CA GLY A 177 -12.22 -7.13 19.65
C GLY A 177 -13.40 -7.89 19.02
N LEU A 178 -13.77 -7.51 17.79
CA LEU A 178 -14.84 -8.16 17.03
C LEU A 178 -14.45 -9.57 16.58
N ASP A 179 -13.19 -9.80 16.22
CA ASP A 179 -12.71 -11.12 15.83
C ASP A 179 -12.77 -12.09 17.03
N TYR A 180 -12.31 -11.67 18.22
CA TYR A 180 -12.51 -12.49 19.42
C TYR A 180 -13.97 -12.77 19.70
N LEU A 181 -14.86 -11.80 19.49
CA LEU A 181 -16.30 -11.99 19.68
C LEU A 181 -16.88 -12.96 18.64
N PHE A 182 -16.65 -12.69 17.35
CA PHE A 182 -17.31 -13.45 16.28
C PHE A 182 -16.69 -14.83 16.06
N ILE A 183 -15.37 -14.94 16.17
CA ILE A 183 -14.67 -16.21 15.96
C ILE A 183 -14.57 -16.97 17.27
N GLY A 184 -14.09 -16.33 18.35
CA GLY A 184 -13.84 -17.00 19.64
C GLY A 184 -15.11 -17.35 20.41
N VAL A 185 -16.07 -16.41 20.52
CA VAL A 185 -17.29 -16.60 21.33
C VAL A 185 -18.44 -17.15 20.50
N MET A 186 -18.67 -16.62 19.29
CA MET A 186 -19.82 -16.99 18.45
C MET A 186 -19.52 -18.14 17.49
N GLY A 187 -18.26 -18.53 17.30
CA GLY A 187 -17.87 -19.65 16.44
C GLY A 187 -18.21 -19.45 14.95
N LEU A 188 -18.14 -18.21 14.45
CA LEU A 188 -18.51 -17.90 13.05
C LEU A 188 -17.37 -18.16 12.05
N ASP A 189 -16.24 -18.71 12.50
CA ASP A 189 -15.11 -19.11 11.64
C ASP A 189 -14.66 -17.97 10.67
N ALA A 190 -14.45 -18.31 9.39
CA ALA A 190 -14.04 -17.36 8.35
C ALA A 190 -15.06 -16.22 8.15
N ALA A 191 -16.35 -16.46 8.31
CA ALA A 191 -17.37 -15.41 8.25
C ALA A 191 -17.23 -14.41 9.40
N GLY A 192 -16.82 -14.87 10.58
CA GLY A 192 -16.54 -14.02 11.74
C GLY A 192 -15.41 -13.03 11.48
N ALA A 193 -14.28 -13.48 10.90
CA ALA A 193 -13.17 -12.62 10.50
C ALA A 193 -13.61 -11.55 9.47
N ALA A 194 -14.38 -11.96 8.46
CA ALA A 194 -14.89 -11.03 7.45
C ALA A 194 -15.84 -9.97 8.03
N LEU A 195 -16.72 -10.37 8.98
CA LEU A 195 -17.59 -9.45 9.70
C LEU A 195 -16.79 -8.51 10.58
N GLY A 196 -15.82 -9.01 11.34
CA GLY A 196 -14.92 -8.21 12.17
C GLY A 196 -14.23 -7.11 11.35
N THR A 197 -13.62 -7.49 10.26
CA THR A 197 -12.96 -6.55 9.32
C THR A 197 -13.96 -5.53 8.75
N THR A 198 -15.09 -5.97 8.23
CA THR A 198 -16.07 -5.08 7.58
C THR A 198 -16.68 -4.08 8.57
N ILE A 199 -17.06 -4.55 9.76
CA ILE A 199 -17.65 -3.68 10.81
C ILE A 199 -16.59 -2.72 11.36
N ALA A 200 -15.34 -3.18 11.56
CA ALA A 200 -14.25 -2.30 12.01
C ALA A 200 -13.99 -1.16 11.02
N GLN A 201 -14.04 -1.42 9.71
CA GLN A 201 -13.95 -0.38 8.68
C GLN A 201 -15.14 0.59 8.73
N ALA A 202 -16.36 0.08 8.93
CA ALA A 202 -17.56 0.92 9.09
C ALA A 202 -17.43 1.83 10.34
N VAL A 203 -16.97 1.28 11.46
CA VAL A 203 -16.69 2.05 12.70
C VAL A 203 -15.67 3.16 12.43
N SER A 204 -14.57 2.85 11.74
CA SER A 204 -13.56 3.84 11.37
C SER A 204 -14.13 4.97 10.51
N VAL A 205 -15.01 4.66 9.55
CA VAL A 205 -15.71 5.65 8.72
C VAL A 205 -16.62 6.53 9.58
N ILE A 206 -17.41 5.95 10.47
CA ILE A 206 -18.29 6.70 11.38
C ILE A 206 -17.48 7.65 12.27
N VAL A 207 -16.39 7.16 12.86
CA VAL A 207 -15.50 7.98 13.69
C VAL A 207 -14.89 9.12 12.87
N SER A 208 -14.38 8.83 11.68
CA SER A 208 -13.77 9.85 10.82
C SER A 208 -14.78 10.91 10.37
N LEU A 209 -15.99 10.53 9.99
CA LEU A 209 -17.08 11.46 9.67
C LEU A 209 -17.49 12.31 10.87
N THR A 210 -17.55 11.69 12.05
CA THR A 210 -17.84 12.43 13.29
C THR A 210 -16.78 13.50 13.59
N VAL A 211 -15.49 13.15 13.37
CA VAL A 211 -14.39 14.11 13.52
C VAL A 211 -14.51 15.23 12.49
N ILE A 212 -14.84 14.92 11.23
CA ILE A 212 -15.05 15.92 10.18
C ILE A 212 -16.19 16.87 10.53
N ILE A 213 -17.31 16.35 11.02
CA ILE A 213 -18.48 17.17 11.39
C ILE A 213 -18.18 18.07 12.59
N LYS A 214 -17.51 17.53 13.63
CA LYS A 214 -17.25 18.28 14.88
C LYS A 214 -16.09 19.27 14.76
N LYS A 215 -14.99 18.89 14.11
CA LYS A 215 -13.75 19.71 14.05
C LYS A 215 -13.61 20.46 12.73
N GLY A 216 -14.33 20.04 11.70
CA GLY A 216 -14.16 20.51 10.33
C GLY A 216 -12.83 20.01 9.72
N THR A 217 -12.71 20.17 8.43
CA THR A 217 -11.45 19.89 7.68
C THR A 217 -10.66 21.19 7.42
N GLY A 218 -11.11 22.33 7.91
CA GLY A 218 -10.61 23.67 7.52
C GLY A 218 -11.17 24.16 6.16
N ILE A 219 -11.76 23.26 5.37
CA ILE A 219 -12.32 23.54 4.04
C ILE A 219 -13.85 23.41 4.09
N LYS A 220 -14.53 24.47 3.73
CA LYS A 220 -16.01 24.50 3.69
C LYS A 220 -16.52 23.77 2.44
N LEU A 221 -17.02 22.57 2.62
CA LEU A 221 -17.70 21.79 1.56
C LEU A 221 -19.13 22.32 1.33
N ARG A 222 -19.47 22.58 0.08
CA ARG A 222 -20.81 22.92 -0.36
C ARG A 222 -21.46 21.74 -1.08
N ARG A 223 -22.77 21.63 -1.05
CA ARG A 223 -23.50 20.60 -1.81
C ARG A 223 -23.20 20.64 -3.31
N SER A 224 -22.91 21.85 -3.85
CA SER A 224 -22.48 22.02 -5.25
C SER A 224 -21.17 21.33 -5.60
N ASP A 225 -20.27 21.14 -4.62
CA ASP A 225 -18.94 20.54 -4.82
C ASP A 225 -19.02 19.03 -5.02
N LEU A 226 -20.12 18.42 -4.56
CA LEU A 226 -20.42 16.99 -4.79
C LEU A 226 -20.88 16.69 -6.23
N ARG A 227 -21.23 17.70 -7.02
CA ARG A 227 -21.65 17.49 -8.40
C ARG A 227 -20.46 17.02 -9.25
N PRO A 228 -20.60 15.91 -10.00
CA PRO A 228 -19.54 15.36 -10.82
C PRO A 228 -19.04 16.37 -11.86
N LYS A 229 -17.75 16.70 -11.83
CA LYS A 229 -17.08 17.53 -12.82
C LYS A 229 -16.03 16.71 -13.56
N ARG A 230 -16.29 16.44 -14.83
CA ARG A 230 -15.46 15.58 -15.69
C ARG A 230 -13.98 15.97 -15.66
N HIS A 231 -13.66 17.26 -15.66
CA HIS A 231 -12.28 17.74 -15.65
C HIS A 231 -11.57 17.38 -14.34
N THR A 232 -12.20 17.64 -13.20
CA THR A 232 -11.65 17.35 -11.86
C THR A 232 -11.45 15.84 -11.68
N MET A 233 -12.47 15.05 -12.03
CA MET A 233 -12.40 13.58 -11.96
C MET A 233 -11.28 13.03 -12.86
N LYS A 234 -11.16 13.52 -14.09
CA LYS A 234 -10.09 13.12 -15.02
C LYS A 234 -8.69 13.39 -14.44
N ASN A 235 -8.50 14.53 -13.79
CA ASN A 235 -7.21 14.87 -13.20
C ASN A 235 -6.85 13.96 -12.01
N ILE A 236 -7.82 13.60 -11.16
CA ILE A 236 -7.65 12.64 -10.07
C ILE A 236 -7.28 11.27 -10.65
N LEU A 237 -8.04 10.77 -11.63
CA LEU A 237 -7.81 9.46 -12.25
C LEU A 237 -6.50 9.41 -13.03
N LYS A 238 -6.06 10.51 -13.65
CA LYS A 238 -4.79 10.60 -14.37
C LYS A 238 -3.59 10.25 -13.46
N VAL A 239 -3.68 10.58 -12.19
CA VAL A 239 -2.66 10.20 -11.20
C VAL A 239 -2.99 8.85 -10.57
N GLY A 240 -4.22 8.64 -10.14
CA GLY A 240 -4.60 7.47 -9.35
C GLY A 240 -4.60 6.16 -10.14
N VAL A 241 -5.07 6.15 -11.40
CA VAL A 241 -5.16 4.90 -12.19
C VAL A 241 -3.78 4.28 -12.45
N PRO A 242 -2.75 5.02 -12.92
CA PRO A 242 -1.43 4.42 -13.07
C PRO A 242 -0.84 3.88 -11.76
N VAL A 243 -1.09 4.55 -10.62
CA VAL A 243 -0.63 4.08 -9.31
C VAL A 243 -1.34 2.78 -8.93
N ALA A 244 -2.66 2.72 -9.07
CA ALA A 244 -3.43 1.51 -8.78
C ALA A 244 -3.01 0.31 -9.65
N LEU A 245 -2.77 0.55 -10.94
CA LEU A 245 -2.26 -0.48 -11.86
C LEU A 245 -0.86 -0.93 -11.46
N GLN A 246 0.03 0.00 -11.10
CA GLN A 246 1.37 -0.32 -10.61
C GLN A 246 1.30 -1.25 -9.39
N ASP A 247 0.47 -0.91 -8.40
CA ASP A 247 0.32 -1.70 -7.18
C ASP A 247 -0.25 -3.08 -7.48
N GLY A 248 -1.22 -3.18 -8.40
CA GLY A 248 -1.74 -4.46 -8.88
C GLY A 248 -0.66 -5.32 -9.56
N PHE A 249 0.17 -4.74 -10.43
CA PHE A 249 1.29 -5.44 -11.08
C PHE A 249 2.34 -5.94 -10.08
N ILE A 250 2.62 -5.16 -9.04
CA ILE A 250 3.52 -5.58 -7.95
C ILE A 250 2.96 -6.82 -7.26
N GLN A 251 1.66 -6.84 -6.94
CA GLN A 251 1.02 -8.01 -6.31
C GLN A 251 1.06 -9.24 -7.23
N ILE A 252 0.81 -9.08 -8.53
CA ILE A 252 0.95 -10.17 -9.51
C ILE A 252 2.38 -10.72 -9.52
N SER A 253 3.40 -9.88 -9.40
CA SER A 253 4.79 -10.34 -9.35
C SER A 253 5.10 -11.17 -8.10
N PHE A 254 4.53 -10.83 -6.94
CA PHE A 254 4.65 -11.64 -5.73
C PHE A 254 3.99 -13.01 -5.90
N ILE A 255 2.80 -13.06 -6.49
CA ILE A 255 2.11 -14.32 -6.79
C ILE A 255 2.97 -15.20 -7.72
N ALA A 256 3.56 -14.64 -8.77
CA ALA A 256 4.44 -15.37 -9.68
C ALA A 256 5.67 -15.97 -8.97
N ILE A 257 6.30 -15.19 -8.08
CA ILE A 257 7.45 -15.66 -7.29
C ILE A 257 7.03 -16.79 -6.34
N THR A 258 5.88 -16.67 -5.70
CA THR A 258 5.32 -17.74 -4.85
C THR A 258 5.06 -19.01 -5.63
N ILE A 259 4.54 -18.93 -6.87
CA ILE A 259 4.35 -20.08 -7.73
C ILE A 259 5.69 -20.78 -8.03
N PHE A 260 6.75 -20.01 -8.35
CA PHE A 260 8.07 -20.59 -8.59
C PHE A 260 8.65 -21.26 -7.34
N ALA A 261 8.46 -20.67 -6.17
CA ALA A 261 8.87 -21.28 -4.90
C ALA A 261 8.10 -22.59 -4.62
N ASN A 262 6.80 -22.62 -4.87
CA ASN A 262 5.97 -23.81 -4.69
C ASN A 262 6.41 -24.98 -5.60
N GLN A 263 6.85 -24.69 -6.82
CA GLN A 263 7.37 -25.70 -7.74
C GLN A 263 8.68 -26.35 -7.28
N ARG A 264 9.45 -25.69 -6.41
CA ARG A 264 10.71 -26.21 -5.85
C ARG A 264 10.51 -27.16 -4.67
N GLY A 265 9.36 -27.09 -4.02
CA GLY A 265 9.01 -27.98 -2.91
C GLY A 265 8.54 -27.25 -1.66
N LEU A 266 8.10 -28.03 -0.68
CA LEU A 266 7.44 -27.54 0.51
C LEU A 266 8.30 -26.59 1.35
N ASN A 267 9.59 -26.93 1.55
CA ASN A 267 10.50 -26.13 2.39
C ASN A 267 10.83 -24.79 1.74
N ASP A 268 11.02 -24.74 0.41
CA ASP A 268 11.27 -23.52 -0.34
C ASP A 268 10.04 -22.62 -0.34
N ALA A 269 8.86 -23.19 -0.53
CA ALA A 269 7.58 -22.49 -0.47
C ALA A 269 7.36 -21.84 0.91
N ALA A 270 7.58 -22.61 1.99
CA ALA A 270 7.46 -22.13 3.35
C ALA A 270 8.47 -21.00 3.65
N ALA A 271 9.73 -21.19 3.23
CA ALA A 271 10.79 -20.21 3.41
C ALA A 271 10.46 -18.87 2.71
N VAL A 272 10.06 -18.91 1.44
CA VAL A 272 9.67 -17.72 0.68
C VAL A 272 8.45 -17.05 1.31
N GLY A 273 7.42 -17.79 1.68
CA GLY A 273 6.22 -17.24 2.31
C GLY A 273 6.49 -16.54 3.64
N ILE A 274 7.39 -17.06 4.47
CA ILE A 274 7.84 -16.41 5.72
C ILE A 274 8.61 -15.13 5.41
N VAL A 275 9.55 -15.20 4.48
CA VAL A 275 10.39 -14.06 4.13
C VAL A 275 9.57 -12.92 3.51
N GLU A 276 8.55 -13.21 2.70
CA GLU A 276 7.65 -12.18 2.17
C GLU A 276 6.96 -11.38 3.29
N LYS A 277 6.58 -12.02 4.39
CA LYS A 277 6.01 -11.32 5.57
C LYS A 277 7.04 -10.43 6.25
N ILE A 278 8.28 -10.91 6.42
CA ILE A 278 9.38 -10.13 7.00
C ILE A 278 9.69 -8.92 6.11
N ILE A 279 9.78 -9.12 4.80
CA ILE A 279 10.01 -8.05 3.83
C ILE A 279 8.86 -7.04 3.85
N GLY A 280 7.60 -7.49 3.98
CA GLY A 280 6.46 -6.60 4.15
C GLY A 280 6.64 -5.62 5.32
N ILE A 281 7.17 -6.08 6.45
CA ILE A 281 7.49 -5.23 7.61
C ILE A 281 8.65 -4.27 7.28
N LEU A 282 9.71 -4.75 6.65
CA LEU A 282 10.85 -3.91 6.27
C LEU A 282 10.46 -2.81 5.28
N PHE A 283 9.48 -3.07 4.40
CA PHE A 283 9.00 -2.11 3.41
C PHE A 283 8.01 -1.06 3.96
N LEU A 284 7.63 -1.12 5.23
CA LEU A 284 6.78 -0.09 5.85
C LEU A 284 7.43 1.31 5.77
N VAL A 285 8.74 1.40 5.96
CA VAL A 285 9.46 2.68 5.89
C VAL A 285 9.52 3.22 4.46
N PRO A 286 10.01 2.48 3.44
CA PRO A 286 9.95 2.93 2.04
C PRO A 286 8.55 3.36 1.59
N SER A 287 7.51 2.60 1.94
CA SER A 287 6.12 2.90 1.57
C SER A 287 5.59 4.18 2.24
N SER A 288 5.93 4.37 3.53
CA SER A 288 5.56 5.60 4.24
C SER A 288 6.27 6.83 3.66
N MET A 289 7.51 6.67 3.21
CA MET A 289 8.29 7.75 2.58
C MET A 289 7.77 8.10 1.19
N LEU A 290 7.38 7.11 0.37
CA LEU A 290 6.67 7.35 -0.90
C LEU A 290 5.42 8.20 -0.69
N SER A 291 4.59 7.83 0.27
CA SER A 291 3.36 8.56 0.59
C SER A 291 3.64 9.96 1.14
N THR A 292 4.67 10.08 1.98
CA THR A 292 5.11 11.36 2.56
C THR A 292 5.58 12.33 1.48
N ILE A 293 6.47 11.89 0.59
CA ILE A 293 6.98 12.75 -0.49
C ILE A 293 5.86 13.16 -1.45
N SER A 294 4.91 12.26 -1.74
CA SER A 294 3.77 12.57 -2.61
C SER A 294 2.93 13.72 -2.05
N ALA A 295 2.62 13.71 -0.76
CA ALA A 295 1.82 14.74 -0.11
C ALA A 295 2.60 16.06 0.04
N LEU A 296 3.82 16.00 0.59
CA LEU A 296 4.65 17.18 0.84
C LEU A 296 5.06 17.90 -0.45
N ALA A 297 5.51 17.14 -1.46
CA ALA A 297 5.89 17.71 -2.74
C ALA A 297 4.67 18.32 -3.45
N SER A 298 3.50 17.70 -3.39
CA SER A 298 2.28 18.23 -4.00
C SER A 298 1.90 19.61 -3.47
N GLN A 299 1.96 19.82 -2.15
CA GLN A 299 1.70 21.14 -1.56
C GLN A 299 2.78 22.16 -1.94
N ASN A 300 4.06 21.76 -1.93
CA ASN A 300 5.13 22.67 -2.30
C ASN A 300 5.08 23.07 -3.79
N ILE A 301 4.74 22.13 -4.68
CA ILE A 301 4.53 22.40 -6.11
C ILE A 301 3.35 23.34 -6.31
N GLY A 302 2.21 23.07 -5.63
CA GLY A 302 1.04 23.96 -5.68
C GLY A 302 1.35 25.38 -5.21
N ALA A 303 2.27 25.55 -4.26
CA ALA A 303 2.76 26.84 -3.78
C ALA A 303 3.84 27.48 -4.67
N GLY A 304 4.21 26.87 -5.79
CA GLY A 304 5.33 27.33 -6.65
C GLY A 304 6.72 27.12 -6.05
N LYS A 305 6.85 26.37 -4.94
CA LYS A 305 8.12 26.16 -4.20
C LYS A 305 8.82 24.87 -4.66
N HIS A 306 9.19 24.83 -5.95
CA HIS A 306 9.80 23.63 -6.56
C HIS A 306 11.13 23.22 -5.91
N ASP A 307 11.95 24.20 -5.50
CA ASP A 307 13.23 23.91 -4.81
C ASP A 307 12.99 23.25 -3.46
N ARG A 308 11.92 23.64 -2.77
CA ARG A 308 11.54 23.01 -1.51
C ARG A 308 11.02 21.58 -1.73
N ALA A 309 10.30 21.33 -2.82
CA ALA A 309 9.93 19.97 -3.21
C ALA A 309 11.15 19.08 -3.51
N ARG A 310 12.16 19.61 -4.22
CA ARG A 310 13.45 18.93 -4.44
C ARG A 310 14.21 18.66 -3.13
N LEU A 311 14.24 19.65 -2.24
CA LEU A 311 14.87 19.48 -0.93
C LEU A 311 14.16 18.41 -0.10
N THR A 312 12.82 18.35 -0.16
CA THR A 312 12.04 17.30 0.47
C THR A 312 12.43 15.92 -0.07
N LEU A 313 12.54 15.78 -1.39
CA LEU A 313 13.01 14.53 -2.01
C LEU A 313 14.40 14.11 -1.51
N ARG A 314 15.34 15.04 -1.40
CA ARG A 314 16.71 14.75 -0.89
C ARG A 314 16.67 14.20 0.53
N TYR A 315 15.92 14.83 1.44
CA TYR A 315 15.84 14.35 2.81
C TYR A 315 15.16 12.99 2.91
N VAL A 316 14.07 12.79 2.17
CA VAL A 316 13.37 11.51 2.14
C VAL A 316 14.27 10.41 1.58
N LEU A 317 15.04 10.68 0.51
CA LEU A 317 16.04 9.75 -0.03
C LEU A 317 17.11 9.39 1.01
N TYR A 318 17.71 10.39 1.68
CA TYR A 318 18.74 10.11 2.69
C TYR A 318 18.20 9.25 3.84
N MET A 319 17.00 9.55 4.31
CA MET A 319 16.36 8.78 5.40
C MET A 319 16.06 7.34 4.95
N THR A 320 15.52 7.17 3.75
CA THR A 320 15.12 5.85 3.24
C THR A 320 16.33 4.99 2.90
N VAL A 321 17.37 5.57 2.28
CA VAL A 321 18.63 4.85 1.98
C VAL A 321 19.35 4.50 3.28
N GLY A 322 19.44 5.44 4.24
CA GLY A 322 20.05 5.18 5.54
C GLY A 322 19.36 4.05 6.29
N TYR A 323 18.02 4.05 6.30
CA TYR A 323 17.23 2.96 6.86
C TYR A 323 17.48 1.63 6.12
N GLY A 324 17.40 1.65 4.78
CA GLY A 324 17.60 0.47 3.94
C GLY A 324 18.98 -0.17 4.14
N LEU A 325 20.05 0.64 4.21
CA LEU A 325 21.40 0.18 4.51
C LEU A 325 21.49 -0.46 5.91
N ALA A 326 20.91 0.19 6.91
CA ALA A 326 20.89 -0.35 8.27
C ALA A 326 20.13 -1.68 8.32
N ALA A 327 18.93 -1.74 7.74
CA ALA A 327 18.09 -2.94 7.69
C ALA A 327 18.79 -4.08 6.92
N ALA A 328 19.34 -3.80 5.71
CA ALA A 328 20.06 -4.78 4.93
C ALA A 328 21.29 -5.32 5.70
N THR A 329 22.05 -4.44 6.36
CA THR A 329 23.23 -4.85 7.15
C THR A 329 22.82 -5.73 8.32
N ILE A 330 21.80 -5.36 9.09
CA ILE A 330 21.30 -6.18 10.23
C ILE A 330 20.88 -7.57 9.73
N VAL A 331 20.15 -7.61 8.60
CA VAL A 331 19.67 -8.88 8.02
C VAL A 331 20.83 -9.79 7.60
N GLN A 332 22.00 -9.26 7.15
CA GLN A 332 23.14 -10.13 6.80
C GLN A 332 23.55 -11.03 7.98
N PHE A 333 23.46 -10.52 9.21
CA PHE A 333 23.85 -11.24 10.42
C PHE A 333 22.71 -12.00 11.08
N LEU A 334 21.48 -11.50 10.98
CA LEU A 334 20.33 -12.00 11.73
C LEU A 334 19.25 -12.66 10.83
N SER A 335 19.53 -12.97 9.57
CA SER A 335 18.53 -13.53 8.65
C SER A 335 17.93 -14.85 9.13
N VAL A 336 18.76 -15.80 9.56
CA VAL A 336 18.31 -17.11 10.07
C VAL A 336 17.51 -16.95 11.37
N PRO A 337 17.98 -16.20 12.40
CA PRO A 337 17.17 -15.88 13.58
C PRO A 337 15.82 -15.22 13.26
N PHE A 338 15.76 -14.30 12.30
CA PHE A 338 14.50 -13.67 11.93
C PHE A 338 13.49 -14.63 11.32
N VAL A 339 13.94 -15.55 10.46
CA VAL A 339 13.09 -16.64 9.95
C VAL A 339 12.70 -17.59 11.08
N GLY A 340 13.60 -17.85 12.02
CA GLY A 340 13.38 -18.68 13.21
C GLY A 340 12.29 -18.17 14.16
N LEU A 341 11.89 -16.89 14.08
CA LEU A 341 10.72 -16.36 14.80
C LEU A 341 9.39 -16.94 14.31
N PHE A 342 9.36 -17.48 13.08
CA PHE A 342 8.15 -17.96 12.44
C PHE A 342 8.08 -19.48 12.29
N THR A 343 9.22 -20.19 12.41
CA THR A 343 9.28 -21.65 12.26
C THR A 343 10.42 -22.24 13.08
N ASN A 344 10.21 -23.46 13.57
CA ASN A 344 11.25 -24.26 14.26
C ASN A 344 11.99 -25.22 13.30
N ASP A 345 11.59 -25.31 12.02
CA ASP A 345 12.22 -26.16 11.03
C ASP A 345 13.56 -25.56 10.58
N GLY A 346 14.67 -26.24 10.91
CA GLY A 346 16.02 -25.78 10.58
C GLY A 346 16.32 -25.66 9.10
N ALA A 347 15.72 -26.51 8.25
CA ALA A 347 15.90 -26.44 6.80
C ALA A 347 15.21 -25.18 6.24
N VAL A 348 13.99 -24.90 6.68
CA VAL A 348 13.24 -23.68 6.31
C VAL A 348 13.94 -22.42 6.81
N GLN A 349 14.53 -22.46 8.02
CA GLN A 349 15.29 -21.32 8.57
C GLN A 349 16.52 -20.99 7.70
N ILE A 350 17.27 -22.01 7.25
CA ILE A 350 18.47 -21.83 6.42
C ILE A 350 18.09 -21.29 5.05
N LEU A 351 17.12 -21.91 4.38
CA LEU A 351 16.65 -21.50 3.05
C LEU A 351 16.05 -20.08 3.08
N GLY A 352 15.20 -19.79 4.07
CA GLY A 352 14.64 -18.46 4.27
C GLY A 352 15.71 -17.42 4.61
N GLY A 353 16.71 -17.79 5.42
CA GLY A 353 17.85 -16.93 5.71
C GLY A 353 18.66 -16.56 4.46
N GLN A 354 18.88 -17.51 3.54
CA GLN A 354 19.53 -17.26 2.25
C GLN A 354 18.71 -16.29 1.39
N TYR A 355 17.41 -16.53 1.24
CA TYR A 355 16.50 -15.69 0.47
C TYR A 355 16.41 -14.28 1.07
N LEU A 356 16.28 -14.17 2.39
CA LEU A 356 16.16 -12.89 3.08
C LEU A 356 17.44 -12.05 2.95
N ARG A 357 18.65 -12.66 3.02
CA ARG A 357 19.91 -11.93 2.87
C ARG A 357 20.03 -11.21 1.54
N SER A 358 19.69 -11.87 0.46
CA SER A 358 19.75 -11.25 -0.88
C SER A 358 18.62 -10.27 -1.10
N TYR A 359 17.40 -10.61 -0.66
CA TYR A 359 16.24 -9.74 -0.85
C TYR A 359 16.32 -8.45 -0.03
N ALA A 360 16.89 -8.47 1.17
CA ALA A 360 16.95 -7.28 2.05
C ALA A 360 17.63 -6.07 1.41
N TRP A 361 18.52 -6.26 0.43
CA TRP A 361 19.10 -5.16 -0.34
C TRP A 361 18.07 -4.38 -1.14
N ASP A 362 16.94 -4.98 -1.44
CA ASP A 362 15.83 -4.30 -2.11
C ASP A 362 15.25 -3.15 -1.27
N CYS A 363 15.39 -3.18 0.06
CA CYS A 363 15.01 -2.05 0.92
C CYS A 363 15.77 -0.76 0.57
N VAL A 364 17.02 -0.88 0.09
CA VAL A 364 17.81 0.27 -0.37
C VAL A 364 17.34 0.71 -1.75
N PHE A 365 17.31 -0.22 -2.71
CA PHE A 365 17.03 0.09 -4.10
C PHE A 365 15.56 0.47 -4.33
N ALA A 366 14.63 -0.29 -3.78
CA ALA A 366 13.22 0.05 -3.84
C ALA A 366 12.94 1.37 -3.12
N GLY A 367 13.60 1.63 -1.99
CA GLY A 367 13.50 2.91 -1.29
C GLY A 367 13.79 4.12 -2.19
N VAL A 368 14.81 4.02 -3.05
CA VAL A 368 15.16 5.09 -3.98
C VAL A 368 14.07 5.31 -5.03
N HIS A 369 13.66 4.26 -5.75
CA HIS A 369 12.65 4.44 -6.80
C HIS A 369 11.25 4.73 -6.22
N PHE A 370 10.92 4.29 -5.00
CA PHE A 370 9.69 4.69 -4.30
C PHE A 370 9.66 6.19 -4.04
N CYS A 371 10.74 6.75 -3.52
CA CYS A 371 10.83 8.19 -3.28
C CYS A 371 10.71 9.00 -4.57
N LEU A 372 11.38 8.57 -5.65
CA LEU A 372 11.26 9.18 -6.97
C LEU A 372 9.86 9.04 -7.55
N SER A 373 9.21 7.89 -7.39
CA SER A 373 7.82 7.67 -7.80
C SER A 373 6.86 8.63 -7.10
N GLY A 374 6.98 8.77 -5.77
CA GLY A 374 6.17 9.72 -5.01
C GLY A 374 6.36 11.17 -5.47
N TYR A 375 7.59 11.54 -5.84
CA TYR A 375 7.90 12.83 -6.43
C TYR A 375 7.25 13.00 -7.81
N PHE A 376 7.29 11.97 -8.66
CA PHE A 376 6.60 11.97 -9.95
C PHE A 376 5.08 12.06 -9.82
N TYR A 377 4.49 11.40 -8.81
CA TYR A 377 3.06 11.57 -8.51
C TYR A 377 2.72 13.04 -8.23
N ALA A 378 3.54 13.70 -7.41
CA ALA A 378 3.36 15.10 -7.10
C ALA A 378 3.40 16.02 -8.33
N TYR A 379 4.14 15.67 -9.39
CA TYR A 379 4.12 16.34 -10.69
C TYR A 379 3.06 15.81 -11.67
N GLY A 380 2.20 14.86 -11.26
CA GLY A 380 1.18 14.26 -12.13
C GLY A 380 1.74 13.33 -13.21
N LEU A 381 2.96 12.83 -13.01
CA LEU A 381 3.68 11.93 -13.90
C LEU A 381 3.64 10.47 -13.41
N SER A 382 2.55 10.06 -12.77
CA SER A 382 2.39 8.71 -12.23
C SER A 382 2.52 7.60 -13.28
N ILE A 383 2.24 7.90 -14.54
CA ILE A 383 2.47 6.97 -15.65
C ILE A 383 3.94 6.51 -15.75
N VAL A 384 4.90 7.38 -15.41
CA VAL A 384 6.33 7.02 -15.38
C VAL A 384 6.58 5.92 -14.37
N SER A 385 5.95 6.03 -13.19
CA SER A 385 6.10 5.04 -12.12
C SER A 385 5.48 3.70 -12.50
N PHE A 386 4.31 3.69 -13.14
CA PHE A 386 3.72 2.48 -13.69
C PHE A 386 4.64 1.82 -14.73
N VAL A 387 5.19 2.61 -15.66
CA VAL A 387 6.03 2.10 -16.74
C VAL A 387 7.33 1.50 -16.22
N HIS A 388 8.08 2.22 -15.35
CA HIS A 388 9.35 1.68 -14.87
C HIS A 388 9.16 0.42 -14.01
N ASN A 389 8.08 0.36 -13.18
CA ASN A 389 7.77 -0.84 -12.42
C ASN A 389 7.37 -2.00 -13.33
N SER A 390 6.54 -1.75 -14.35
CA SER A 390 6.15 -2.79 -15.32
C SER A 390 7.37 -3.35 -16.06
N ILE A 391 8.27 -2.50 -16.52
CA ILE A 391 9.53 -2.92 -17.16
C ILE A 391 10.38 -3.74 -16.18
N SER A 392 10.56 -3.27 -14.96
CA SER A 392 11.30 -3.96 -13.91
C SER A 392 10.73 -5.37 -13.63
N ILE A 393 9.42 -5.46 -13.49
CA ILE A 393 8.72 -6.73 -13.19
C ILE A 393 8.85 -7.71 -14.36
N VAL A 394 8.55 -7.27 -15.57
CA VAL A 394 8.48 -8.14 -16.76
C VAL A 394 9.87 -8.49 -17.28
N CYS A 395 10.83 -7.57 -17.27
CA CYS A 395 12.14 -7.76 -17.87
C CYS A 395 13.23 -8.23 -16.89
N ALA A 396 13.03 -8.05 -15.59
CA ALA A 396 14.04 -8.42 -14.59
C ALA A 396 13.46 -9.32 -13.49
N ARG A 397 12.52 -8.85 -12.69
CA ARG A 397 12.09 -9.52 -11.46
C ARG A 397 11.52 -10.92 -11.72
N ILE A 398 10.55 -11.07 -12.62
CA ILE A 398 9.94 -12.37 -12.94
C ILE A 398 10.93 -13.29 -13.67
N PRO A 399 11.62 -12.85 -14.76
CA PRO A 399 12.56 -13.73 -15.47
C PRO A 399 13.73 -14.19 -14.62
N LEU A 400 14.33 -13.31 -13.82
CA LEU A 400 15.43 -13.67 -12.93
C LEU A 400 14.99 -14.61 -11.80
N SER A 401 13.79 -14.42 -11.23
CA SER A 401 13.23 -15.33 -10.24
C SER A 401 13.00 -16.71 -10.83
N TYR A 402 12.43 -16.79 -12.04
CA TYR A 402 12.23 -18.06 -12.76
C TYR A 402 13.55 -18.75 -13.08
N TYR A 403 14.51 -18.00 -13.64
CA TYR A 403 15.85 -18.52 -13.94
C TYR A 403 16.54 -19.07 -12.68
N ALA A 404 16.50 -18.31 -11.60
CA ALA A 404 17.08 -18.75 -10.33
C ALA A 404 16.37 -19.97 -9.76
N ALA A 405 15.05 -20.04 -9.83
CA ALA A 405 14.27 -21.17 -9.34
C ALA A 405 14.60 -22.48 -10.08
N THR A 406 14.93 -22.40 -11.39
CA THR A 406 15.19 -23.58 -12.22
C THR A 406 16.65 -24.03 -12.26
N HIS A 407 17.62 -23.09 -12.13
CA HIS A 407 19.05 -23.40 -12.27
C HIS A 407 19.82 -23.52 -10.95
N PHE A 408 19.25 -23.10 -9.83
CA PHE A 408 19.90 -23.15 -8.52
C PHE A 408 19.02 -23.90 -7.50
N PRO A 409 18.84 -25.24 -7.65
CA PRO A 409 17.91 -26.01 -6.80
C PRO A 409 18.32 -26.04 -5.31
N ASP A 410 19.61 -25.93 -5.01
CA ASP A 410 20.14 -26.10 -3.65
C ASP A 410 20.13 -24.84 -2.78
N THR A 411 19.78 -23.67 -3.38
CA THR A 411 19.80 -22.38 -2.67
C THR A 411 18.73 -21.42 -3.14
N LEU A 412 18.18 -20.65 -2.21
CA LEU A 412 17.24 -19.57 -2.52
C LEU A 412 17.91 -18.18 -2.67
N PHE A 413 19.21 -18.08 -2.42
CA PHE A 413 19.93 -16.80 -2.50
C PHE A 413 19.81 -16.10 -3.86
N PRO A 414 20.02 -16.79 -5.02
CA PRO A 414 19.89 -16.15 -6.34
C PRO A 414 18.47 -15.70 -6.63
N MET A 415 17.46 -16.43 -6.15
CA MET A 415 16.05 -16.06 -6.33
C MET A 415 15.72 -14.76 -5.57
N GLY A 416 16.30 -14.56 -4.38
CA GLY A 416 16.16 -13.32 -3.62
C GLY A 416 16.84 -12.12 -4.28
N CYS A 417 17.86 -12.31 -5.13
CA CYS A 417 18.52 -11.23 -5.88
C CYS A 417 17.63 -10.63 -6.99
N ALA A 418 16.57 -11.33 -7.41
CA ALA A 418 15.72 -10.89 -8.52
C ALA A 418 14.98 -9.57 -8.21
N SER A 419 14.54 -9.36 -6.97
CA SER A 419 13.87 -8.12 -6.56
C SER A 419 14.81 -6.92 -6.55
N PRO A 420 16.00 -6.95 -5.88
CA PRO A 420 16.98 -5.87 -5.98
C PRO A 420 17.41 -5.56 -7.41
N ALA A 421 17.61 -6.58 -8.26
CA ALA A 421 17.97 -6.39 -9.67
C ALA A 421 16.85 -5.65 -10.43
N GLY A 422 15.58 -6.02 -10.21
CA GLY A 422 14.45 -5.30 -10.76
C GLY A 422 14.38 -3.85 -10.29
N SER A 423 14.62 -3.59 -9.01
CA SER A 423 14.64 -2.24 -8.46
C SER A 423 15.79 -1.39 -9.01
N MET A 424 16.94 -1.98 -9.34
CA MET A 424 18.03 -1.28 -10.04
C MET A 424 17.60 -0.82 -11.43
N VAL A 425 16.89 -1.63 -12.20
CA VAL A 425 16.31 -1.23 -13.49
C VAL A 425 15.36 -0.04 -13.30
N SER A 426 14.49 -0.11 -12.29
CA SER A 426 13.61 1.00 -11.94
C SER A 426 14.37 2.29 -11.61
N ILE A 427 15.46 2.21 -10.84
CA ILE A 427 16.29 3.37 -10.47
C ILE A 427 16.87 4.02 -11.72
N VAL A 428 17.44 3.25 -12.63
CA VAL A 428 18.05 3.79 -13.86
C VAL A 428 17.01 4.61 -14.65
N ILE A 429 15.81 4.07 -14.82
CA ILE A 429 14.73 4.76 -15.53
C ILE A 429 14.29 6.02 -14.75
N CYS A 430 14.08 5.90 -13.44
CA CYS A 430 13.67 7.02 -12.60
C CYS A 430 14.67 8.15 -12.58
N VAL A 431 15.98 7.85 -12.47
CA VAL A 431 17.04 8.85 -12.49
C VAL A 431 17.12 9.51 -13.86
N GLY A 432 17.01 8.75 -14.95
CA GLY A 432 16.94 9.30 -16.31
C GLY A 432 15.81 10.31 -16.48
N VAL A 433 14.60 9.94 -16.03
CA VAL A 433 13.43 10.84 -16.06
C VAL A 433 13.62 12.05 -15.16
N PHE A 434 14.18 11.87 -13.95
CA PHE A 434 14.43 12.97 -13.02
C PHE A 434 15.43 14.00 -13.60
N VAL A 435 16.52 13.53 -14.21
CA VAL A 435 17.50 14.39 -14.89
C VAL A 435 16.85 15.13 -16.06
N TRP A 436 16.05 14.43 -16.86
CA TRP A 436 15.32 15.03 -17.96
C TRP A 436 14.33 16.11 -17.48
N MET A 437 13.57 15.84 -16.43
CA MET A 437 12.68 16.83 -15.81
C MET A 437 13.42 18.08 -15.35
N ASN A 438 14.59 17.92 -14.73
CA ASN A 438 15.40 19.05 -14.25
C ASN A 438 15.94 19.93 -15.39
N LYS A 439 16.26 19.33 -16.55
CA LYS A 439 16.67 20.08 -17.74
C LYS A 439 15.53 20.85 -18.43
N HIS A 440 14.28 20.41 -18.24
CA HIS A 440 13.10 21.00 -18.87
C HIS A 440 12.16 21.61 -17.82
N THR A 441 12.71 22.09 -16.71
CA THR A 441 11.93 22.56 -15.54
C THR A 441 10.92 23.65 -15.91
N GLU A 442 11.25 24.60 -16.80
CA GLU A 442 10.35 25.68 -17.24
C GLU A 442 9.06 25.13 -17.83
N LYS A 443 9.14 24.12 -18.69
CA LYS A 443 7.98 23.49 -19.33
C LYS A 443 7.01 22.80 -18.36
N TYR A 444 7.50 22.38 -17.17
CA TYR A 444 6.70 21.74 -16.13
C TYR A 444 6.19 22.73 -15.10
N MET A 445 6.89 23.86 -14.87
CA MET A 445 6.45 24.94 -14.01
C MET A 445 5.19 25.66 -14.56
N GLU A 446 5.09 25.80 -15.90
CA GLU A 446 3.94 26.42 -16.54
C GLU A 446 2.68 25.52 -16.57
N ARG A 447 2.82 24.21 -16.38
CA ARG A 447 1.71 23.23 -16.43
C ARG A 447 1.12 22.85 -15.09
N THR A 448 1.72 23.33 -14.00
CA THR A 448 1.31 23.02 -12.63
C THR A 448 0.68 24.20 -11.93
#